data_bc986ff13af9697a67f85b6840ec6e2b
#
_entry.id   bc986ff13af9697a67f85b6840ec6e2b
#
_cell.length_a   1.000
_cell.length_b   1.000
_cell.length_c   1.000
_cell.angle_alpha   90.00
_cell.angle_beta   90.00
_cell.angle_gamma   90.00
#
_symmetry.space_group_name_H-M   'P 1'
#
loop_
_entity.id
_entity.type
_entity.pdbx_description
1 polymer ?
#
loop_
_entity_poly.entity_id
_entity_poly.type
_entity_poly.pdbx_seq_one_letter_code
_entity_poly.pdbx_strand_id
1 'polypeptide(L)'
;GLFMEELTRAGLLKNTLIVASGDNGMPGMPRGKTQLYDLGIAAPLMVRWPGKVKPGRVVDDFINLMDVAPTFIEAAGGTPPASMEARSFLPQLLSEKSGQIDPARDFVVVGRERHVKTARQENMPYPARAIRTKEFLYIRNFKPARWPMGDPWGLDGFPERVVTGKRDGPLGPFPDWDSSPTKTWFLAHRQDDAAKRLIDLAVGRRPAEELYDLAKD
;
A
#
# COMPACT_ATOMS: atom_id res chain seq x y z
N GLY A 1 24.99 -3.82 0.67
CA GLY A 1 25.26 -2.78 1.66
C GLY A 1 25.64 -3.39 3.00
N LEU A 2 25.97 -2.55 3.99
CA LEU A 2 26.54 -2.92 5.30
C LEU A 2 25.86 -4.12 5.98
N PHE A 3 24.53 -4.20 5.96
CA PHE A 3 23.81 -5.33 6.56
C PHE A 3 24.20 -6.68 5.93
N MET A 4 24.29 -6.74 4.60
CA MET A 4 24.69 -7.96 3.90
C MET A 4 26.15 -8.33 4.15
N GLU A 5 27.01 -7.34 4.23
CA GLU A 5 28.44 -7.51 4.54
C GLU A 5 28.63 -8.09 5.95
N GLU A 6 27.86 -7.57 6.93
CA GLU A 6 27.90 -8.08 8.31
C GLU A 6 27.40 -9.53 8.41
N LEU A 7 26.31 -9.89 7.74
CA LEU A 7 25.83 -11.28 7.69
C LEU A 7 26.87 -12.22 7.04
N THR A 8 27.55 -11.75 6.02
CA THR A 8 28.62 -12.51 5.35
C THR A 8 29.80 -12.69 6.29
N ARG A 9 30.26 -11.62 6.95
CA ARG A 9 31.38 -11.64 7.91
C ARG A 9 31.11 -12.54 9.09
N ALA A 10 29.84 -12.57 9.58
CA ALA A 10 29.42 -13.44 10.67
C ALA A 10 29.19 -14.91 10.25
N GLY A 11 29.31 -15.24 8.95
CA GLY A 11 29.04 -16.58 8.43
C GLY A 11 27.57 -16.98 8.44
N LEU A 12 26.64 -16.03 8.69
CA LEU A 12 25.21 -16.29 8.85
C LEU A 12 24.41 -16.22 7.55
N LEU A 13 24.96 -15.58 6.50
CA LEU A 13 24.21 -15.27 5.27
C LEU A 13 23.56 -16.51 4.64
N LYS A 14 24.26 -17.64 4.61
CA LYS A 14 23.74 -18.88 3.99
C LYS A 14 22.55 -19.47 4.70
N ASN A 15 22.40 -19.21 6.01
CA ASN A 15 21.29 -19.72 6.82
C ASN A 15 20.29 -18.61 7.19
N THR A 16 20.23 -17.53 6.42
CA THR A 16 19.34 -16.40 6.69
C THR A 16 18.41 -16.17 5.51
N LEU A 17 17.10 -16.28 5.75
CA LEU A 17 16.05 -15.81 4.85
C LEU A 17 15.89 -14.31 5.04
N ILE A 18 16.12 -13.55 3.98
CA ILE A 18 16.02 -12.09 3.98
C ILE A 18 14.82 -11.71 3.11
N VAL A 19 13.89 -10.96 3.69
CA VAL A 19 12.76 -10.37 2.98
C VAL A 19 12.86 -8.86 3.09
N ALA A 20 12.79 -8.17 1.97
CA ALA A 20 12.74 -6.71 1.90
C ALA A 20 11.44 -6.29 1.23
N SER A 21 10.69 -5.42 1.88
CA SER A 21 9.39 -4.93 1.41
C SER A 21 9.17 -3.49 1.83
N GLY A 22 8.30 -2.78 1.11
CA GLY A 22 7.59 -1.63 1.65
C GLY A 22 6.42 -2.11 2.51
N ASP A 23 6.01 -1.32 3.48
CA ASP A 23 4.84 -1.57 4.34
C ASP A 23 3.53 -1.09 3.68
N ASN A 24 3.64 -0.22 2.70
CA ASN A 24 2.55 0.36 1.91
C ASN A 24 3.07 0.83 0.55
N GLY A 25 2.15 1.29 -0.31
CA GLY A 25 2.48 1.94 -1.57
C GLY A 25 3.04 3.35 -1.38
N MET A 26 3.18 4.10 -2.47
CA MET A 26 3.89 5.38 -2.49
C MET A 26 3.21 6.45 -1.63
N PRO A 27 3.91 7.02 -0.62
CA PRO A 27 3.37 8.11 0.19
C PRO A 27 3.37 9.44 -0.58
N GLY A 28 2.50 10.37 -0.16
CA GLY A 28 2.49 11.75 -0.68
C GLY A 28 2.01 11.92 -2.12
N MET A 29 1.60 10.87 -2.79
CA MET A 29 1.09 10.88 -4.17
C MET A 29 -0.43 10.72 -4.20
N PRO A 30 -1.13 11.29 -5.21
CA PRO A 30 -2.52 10.99 -5.49
C PRO A 30 -2.73 9.48 -5.66
N ARG A 31 -3.84 8.96 -5.10
CA ARG A 31 -4.17 7.52 -5.15
C ARG A 31 -3.08 6.58 -4.59
N GLY A 32 -2.09 7.13 -3.88
CA GLY A 32 -1.02 6.39 -3.23
C GLY A 32 -1.42 5.85 -1.86
N LYS A 33 -0.46 5.84 -0.92
CA LYS A 33 -0.65 5.36 0.46
C LYS A 33 -2.00 5.79 1.04
N THR A 34 -2.67 4.88 1.75
CA THR A 34 -4.01 4.99 2.32
C THR A 34 -5.17 4.82 1.35
N GLN A 35 -4.94 4.71 0.07
CA GLN A 35 -5.98 4.40 -0.93
C GLN A 35 -5.80 2.99 -1.49
N LEU A 36 -6.88 2.43 -2.07
CA LEU A 36 -6.91 1.03 -2.53
C LEU A 36 -6.63 0.87 -4.03
N TYR A 37 -5.97 1.85 -4.64
CA TYR A 37 -5.46 1.76 -6.01
C TYR A 37 -4.04 1.16 -6.02
N ASP A 38 -3.59 0.64 -7.16
CA ASP A 38 -2.28 -0.02 -7.29
C ASP A 38 -1.13 0.79 -6.67
N LEU A 39 -1.09 2.10 -6.91
CA LEU A 39 -0.07 2.97 -6.33
C LEU A 39 -0.08 2.99 -4.79
N GLY A 40 -1.24 2.71 -4.18
CA GLY A 40 -1.41 2.68 -2.73
C GLY A 40 -1.23 1.31 -2.10
N ILE A 41 -1.51 0.24 -2.83
CA ILE A 41 -1.52 -1.14 -2.29
C ILE A 41 -0.37 -2.01 -2.78
N ALA A 42 0.23 -1.71 -3.94
CA ALA A 42 1.37 -2.46 -4.43
C ALA A 42 2.65 -2.04 -3.68
N ALA A 43 3.17 -2.94 -2.88
CA ALA A 43 4.45 -2.79 -2.21
C ALA A 43 5.51 -3.70 -2.88
N PRO A 44 6.76 -3.24 -3.05
CA PRO A 44 7.81 -4.11 -3.53
C PRO A 44 8.05 -5.25 -2.54
N LEU A 45 8.25 -6.46 -3.04
CA LEU A 45 8.60 -7.62 -2.22
C LEU A 45 9.79 -8.34 -2.85
N MET A 46 10.91 -8.35 -2.16
CA MET A 46 12.14 -8.99 -2.59
C MET A 46 12.58 -10.01 -1.56
N VAL A 47 12.99 -11.19 -2.03
CA VAL A 47 13.42 -12.28 -1.16
C VAL A 47 14.79 -12.79 -1.57
N ARG A 48 15.64 -13.04 -0.58
CA ARG A 48 16.93 -13.69 -0.74
C ARG A 48 17.14 -14.76 0.32
N TRP A 49 17.45 -15.97 -0.13
CA TRP A 49 17.84 -17.08 0.74
C TRP A 49 18.89 -17.92 0.01
N PRO A 50 20.19 -17.66 0.24
CA PRO A 50 21.25 -18.36 -0.50
C PRO A 50 21.21 -19.85 -0.33
N GLY A 51 21.30 -20.59 -1.43
CA GLY A 51 21.26 -22.07 -1.43
C GLY A 51 19.85 -22.66 -1.28
N LYS A 52 18.82 -21.85 -1.10
CA LYS A 52 17.40 -22.29 -1.02
C LYS A 52 16.54 -21.65 -2.09
N VAL A 53 16.70 -20.36 -2.33
CA VAL A 53 15.93 -19.60 -3.33
C VAL A 53 16.82 -19.34 -4.54
N LYS A 54 16.39 -19.78 -5.72
CA LYS A 54 17.06 -19.51 -6.99
C LYS A 54 17.07 -18.01 -7.29
N PRO A 55 18.24 -17.40 -7.57
CA PRO A 55 18.30 -15.97 -7.85
C PRO A 55 17.73 -15.59 -9.22
N GLY A 56 17.39 -14.33 -9.41
CA GLY A 56 16.97 -13.76 -10.68
C GLY A 56 15.56 -14.15 -11.16
N ARG A 57 14.74 -14.75 -10.27
CA ARG A 57 13.35 -15.08 -10.62
C ARG A 57 12.42 -13.89 -10.35
N VAL A 58 11.37 -13.80 -11.15
CA VAL A 58 10.19 -12.97 -10.91
C VAL A 58 9.00 -13.91 -10.77
N VAL A 59 8.24 -13.75 -9.71
CA VAL A 59 7.04 -14.54 -9.38
C VAL A 59 5.84 -13.62 -9.45
N ASP A 60 4.81 -14.02 -10.19
CA ASP A 60 3.63 -13.21 -10.48
C ASP A 60 2.43 -13.58 -9.60
N ASP A 61 2.59 -14.55 -8.71
CA ASP A 61 1.58 -14.90 -7.71
C ASP A 61 1.29 -13.71 -6.81
N PHE A 62 0.01 -13.44 -6.54
CA PHE A 62 -0.35 -12.43 -5.58
C PHE A 62 0.03 -12.85 -4.15
N ILE A 63 0.85 -12.03 -3.51
CA ILE A 63 1.29 -12.21 -2.13
C ILE A 63 0.79 -11.03 -1.30
N ASN A 64 0.10 -11.31 -0.21
CA ASN A 64 -0.23 -10.31 0.78
C ASN A 64 0.91 -10.21 1.83
N LEU A 65 1.20 -9.03 2.35
CA LEU A 65 2.26 -8.88 3.37
C LEU A 65 1.99 -9.69 4.64
N MET A 66 0.73 -10.00 4.96
CA MET A 66 0.40 -10.91 6.04
C MET A 66 0.94 -12.34 5.82
N ASP A 67 1.17 -12.75 4.57
CA ASP A 67 1.69 -14.06 4.20
C ASP A 67 3.16 -14.27 4.60
N VAL A 68 3.88 -13.19 4.92
CA VAL A 68 5.27 -13.26 5.38
C VAL A 68 5.40 -14.00 6.71
N ALA A 69 4.46 -13.79 7.64
CA ALA A 69 4.53 -14.41 8.96
C ALA A 69 4.47 -15.96 8.91
N PRO A 70 3.45 -16.59 8.28
CA PRO A 70 3.44 -18.05 8.15
C PRO A 70 4.63 -18.57 7.34
N THR A 71 5.10 -17.82 6.33
CA THR A 71 6.27 -18.20 5.55
C THR A 71 7.53 -18.29 6.42
N PHE A 72 7.74 -17.34 7.34
CA PHE A 72 8.87 -17.39 8.26
C PHE A 72 8.78 -18.57 9.25
N ILE A 73 7.58 -18.86 9.75
CA ILE A 73 7.37 -19.99 10.64
C ILE A 73 7.72 -21.31 9.94
N GLU A 74 7.22 -21.53 8.72
CA GLU A 74 7.51 -22.74 7.94
C GLU A 74 8.98 -22.81 7.51
N ALA A 75 9.58 -21.69 7.11
CA ALA A 75 11.00 -21.63 6.75
C ALA A 75 11.91 -22.00 7.91
N ALA A 76 11.47 -21.74 9.14
CA ALA A 76 12.16 -22.14 10.38
C ALA A 76 11.84 -23.58 10.82
N GLY A 77 11.02 -24.33 10.07
CA GLY A 77 10.61 -25.70 10.40
C GLY A 77 9.43 -25.80 11.38
N GLY A 78 8.76 -24.68 11.65
CA GLY A 78 7.56 -24.65 12.48
C GLY A 78 6.26 -24.87 11.69
N THR A 79 5.15 -24.92 12.43
CA THR A 79 3.80 -25.02 11.87
C THR A 79 3.02 -23.74 12.23
N PRO A 80 2.50 -22.99 11.25
CA PRO A 80 1.66 -21.83 11.54
C PRO A 80 0.42 -22.22 12.35
N PRO A 81 0.01 -21.41 13.36
CA PRO A 81 -1.21 -21.66 14.11
C PRO A 81 -2.45 -21.71 13.21
N ALA A 82 -3.40 -22.58 13.55
CA ALA A 82 -4.66 -22.72 12.78
C ALA A 82 -5.53 -21.44 12.74
N SER A 83 -5.31 -20.52 13.70
CA SER A 83 -5.96 -19.19 13.72
C SER A 83 -5.35 -18.18 12.75
N MET A 84 -4.25 -18.51 12.08
CA MET A 84 -3.58 -17.63 11.12
C MET A 84 -4.26 -17.79 9.75
N GLU A 85 -4.95 -16.76 9.27
CA GLU A 85 -5.68 -16.78 7.98
C GLU A 85 -4.74 -16.60 6.78
N ALA A 86 -3.54 -16.06 7.01
CA ALA A 86 -2.53 -15.84 5.98
C ALA A 86 -1.97 -17.16 5.43
N ARG A 87 -1.61 -17.18 4.16
CA ARG A 87 -1.07 -18.36 3.48
C ARG A 87 0.43 -18.21 3.22
N SER A 88 1.22 -19.16 3.70
CA SER A 88 2.66 -19.20 3.40
C SER A 88 2.91 -19.21 1.88
N PHE A 89 3.91 -18.47 1.45
CA PHE A 89 4.44 -18.52 0.08
C PHE A 89 5.81 -19.23 0.01
N LEU A 90 6.14 -20.04 1.01
CA LEU A 90 7.36 -20.85 0.99
C LEU A 90 7.45 -21.76 -0.25
N PRO A 91 6.36 -22.40 -0.74
CA PRO A 91 6.41 -23.18 -1.99
C PRO A 91 6.86 -22.35 -3.20
N GLN A 92 6.41 -21.09 -3.31
CA GLN A 92 6.83 -20.17 -4.37
C GLN A 92 8.32 -19.82 -4.25
N LEU A 93 8.83 -19.66 -3.05
CA LEU A 93 10.25 -19.41 -2.82
C LEU A 93 11.12 -20.60 -3.23
N LEU A 94 10.72 -21.80 -2.89
CA LEU A 94 11.46 -23.04 -3.16
C LEU A 94 11.30 -23.55 -4.59
N SER A 95 10.34 -23.05 -5.36
CA SER A 95 10.19 -23.36 -6.78
C SER A 95 11.37 -22.81 -7.58
N GLU A 96 11.70 -23.45 -8.69
CA GLU A 96 12.68 -22.93 -9.66
C GLU A 96 12.04 -22.11 -10.79
N LYS A 97 10.70 -22.08 -10.87
CA LYS A 97 9.93 -21.42 -11.93
C LYS A 97 9.82 -19.92 -11.69
N SER A 98 9.69 -19.15 -12.77
CA SER A 98 9.24 -17.76 -12.78
C SER A 98 7.79 -17.69 -13.27
N GLY A 99 7.18 -16.51 -13.19
CA GLY A 99 5.77 -16.30 -13.54
C GLY A 99 4.84 -16.78 -12.45
N GLN A 100 3.61 -17.14 -12.82
CA GLN A 100 2.64 -17.66 -11.89
C GLN A 100 2.96 -19.14 -11.56
N ILE A 101 3.07 -19.43 -10.27
CA ILE A 101 3.43 -20.75 -9.75
C ILE A 101 2.20 -21.46 -9.18
N ASP A 102 1.42 -20.76 -8.38
CA ASP A 102 0.17 -21.24 -7.80
C ASP A 102 -1.03 -20.52 -8.43
N PRO A 103 -1.82 -21.20 -9.28
CA PRO A 103 -3.00 -20.61 -9.90
C PRO A 103 -4.05 -20.08 -8.90
N ALA A 104 -4.05 -20.57 -7.65
CA ALA A 104 -4.96 -20.11 -6.62
C ALA A 104 -4.52 -18.77 -5.97
N ARG A 105 -3.37 -18.24 -6.36
CA ARG A 105 -2.88 -16.90 -5.99
C ARG A 105 -3.10 -15.91 -7.12
N ASP A 106 -4.33 -15.83 -7.60
CA ASP A 106 -4.76 -15.02 -8.75
C ASP A 106 -5.43 -13.69 -8.33
N PHE A 107 -5.57 -13.44 -7.03
CA PHE A 107 -6.08 -12.19 -6.49
C PHE A 107 -5.55 -11.89 -5.08
N VAL A 108 -5.69 -10.63 -4.68
CA VAL A 108 -5.57 -10.19 -3.29
C VAL A 108 -6.79 -9.37 -2.87
N VAL A 109 -7.15 -9.47 -1.59
CA VAL A 109 -8.14 -8.62 -0.95
C VAL A 109 -7.41 -7.66 -0.02
N VAL A 110 -7.74 -6.38 -0.14
CA VAL A 110 -7.17 -5.32 0.68
C VAL A 110 -8.29 -4.44 1.24
N GLY A 111 -8.01 -3.77 2.34
CA GLY A 111 -9.02 -2.93 2.97
C GLY A 111 -8.41 -1.79 3.76
N ARG A 112 -9.26 -0.80 4.03
CA ARG A 112 -8.93 0.28 4.96
C ARG A 112 -10.17 0.60 5.79
N GLU A 113 -9.93 1.06 7.00
CA GLU A 113 -10.95 1.62 7.88
C GLU A 113 -10.60 3.08 8.24
N ARG A 114 -9.40 3.28 8.73
CA ARG A 114 -8.94 4.53 9.30
C ARG A 114 -7.42 4.61 9.17
N HIS A 115 -6.89 5.81 8.98
CA HIS A 115 -5.45 6.06 9.00
C HIS A 115 -5.12 7.12 10.05
N VAL A 116 -5.29 8.41 9.76
CA VAL A 116 -5.04 9.47 10.73
C VAL A 116 -6.24 9.65 11.66
N LYS A 117 -6.01 9.67 12.97
CA LYS A 117 -7.06 9.76 14.00
C LYS A 117 -7.96 10.99 13.85
N THR A 118 -7.41 12.11 13.41
CA THR A 118 -8.13 13.39 13.27
C THR A 118 -8.45 13.73 11.82
N ALA A 119 -8.37 12.74 10.92
CA ALA A 119 -8.59 13.01 9.49
C ALA A 119 -10.02 13.45 9.17
N ARG A 120 -10.99 13.06 9.99
CA ARG A 120 -12.41 13.43 9.84
C ARG A 120 -12.99 13.82 11.18
N GLN A 121 -14.04 14.63 11.13
CA GLN A 121 -14.80 14.97 12.32
C GLN A 121 -15.16 13.71 13.11
N GLU A 122 -15.13 13.81 14.45
CA GLU A 122 -15.45 12.71 15.37
C GLU A 122 -14.64 11.43 15.11
N ASN A 123 -13.46 11.56 14.50
CA ASN A 123 -12.62 10.42 14.15
C ASN A 123 -13.34 9.36 13.28
N MET A 124 -14.26 9.79 12.41
CA MET A 124 -15.03 8.90 11.56
C MET A 124 -14.13 8.12 10.59
N PRO A 125 -14.39 6.81 10.38
CA PRO A 125 -13.63 5.99 9.44
C PRO A 125 -14.02 6.29 7.99
N TYR A 126 -13.18 5.86 7.05
CA TYR A 126 -13.52 5.69 5.64
C TYR A 126 -13.37 4.21 5.27
N PRO A 127 -14.36 3.37 5.61
CA PRO A 127 -14.29 1.95 5.32
C PRO A 127 -14.37 1.70 3.81
N ALA A 128 -13.40 0.97 3.30
CA ALA A 128 -13.38 0.51 1.92
C ALA A 128 -12.71 -0.88 1.83
N ARG A 129 -13.09 -1.64 0.82
CA ARG A 129 -12.51 -2.95 0.49
C ARG A 129 -12.24 -2.99 -1.00
N ALA A 130 -11.19 -3.69 -1.38
CA ALA A 130 -10.92 -3.94 -2.78
C ALA A 130 -10.49 -5.39 -3.00
N ILE A 131 -10.81 -5.89 -4.19
CA ILE A 131 -10.23 -7.10 -4.75
C ILE A 131 -9.45 -6.71 -5.99
N ARG A 132 -8.21 -7.18 -6.08
CA ARG A 132 -7.28 -6.95 -7.17
C ARG A 132 -6.94 -8.28 -7.82
N THR A 133 -7.37 -8.49 -9.04
CA THR A 133 -6.96 -9.60 -9.91
C THR A 133 -5.92 -9.10 -10.91
N LYS A 134 -5.43 -9.98 -11.78
CA LYS A 134 -4.47 -9.58 -12.82
C LYS A 134 -5.06 -8.55 -13.79
N GLU A 135 -6.34 -8.67 -14.13
CA GLU A 135 -7.02 -7.85 -15.13
C GLU A 135 -7.83 -6.70 -14.53
N PHE A 136 -8.33 -6.86 -13.30
CA PHE A 136 -9.30 -5.94 -12.72
C PHE A 136 -8.95 -5.48 -11.31
N LEU A 137 -9.35 -4.26 -11.00
CA LEU A 137 -9.43 -3.74 -9.65
C LEU A 137 -10.88 -3.32 -9.38
N TYR A 138 -11.54 -3.97 -8.40
CA TYR A 138 -12.84 -3.57 -7.90
C TYR A 138 -12.71 -2.99 -6.50
N ILE A 139 -13.30 -1.82 -6.26
CA ILE A 139 -13.28 -1.14 -4.96
C ILE A 139 -14.72 -0.88 -4.52
N ARG A 140 -15.03 -1.22 -3.26
CA ARG A 140 -16.28 -0.85 -2.60
C ARG A 140 -16.03 0.17 -1.50
N ASN A 141 -16.66 1.35 -1.63
CA ASN A 141 -16.61 2.44 -0.67
C ASN A 141 -17.91 2.43 0.15
N PHE A 142 -17.85 2.07 1.43
CA PHE A 142 -19.05 1.92 2.27
C PHE A 142 -19.61 3.25 2.75
N LYS A 143 -18.86 4.33 2.64
CA LYS A 143 -19.26 5.70 3.04
C LYS A 143 -18.91 6.72 1.95
N PRO A 144 -19.50 6.62 0.76
CA PRO A 144 -19.13 7.43 -0.41
C PRO A 144 -19.33 8.94 -0.21
N ALA A 145 -20.21 9.34 0.70
CA ALA A 145 -20.42 10.74 1.04
C ALA A 145 -19.27 11.37 1.82
N ARG A 146 -18.34 10.59 2.37
CA ARG A 146 -17.16 11.08 3.10
C ARG A 146 -15.99 11.34 2.16
N TRP A 147 -15.09 12.22 2.56
CA TRP A 147 -13.85 12.46 1.84
C TRP A 147 -12.86 11.30 2.04
N PRO A 148 -12.36 10.67 0.95
CA PRO A 148 -11.49 9.50 1.08
C PRO A 148 -10.14 9.82 1.72
N MET A 149 -9.62 11.04 1.53
CA MET A 149 -8.32 11.47 2.04
C MET A 149 -8.41 12.30 3.35
N GLY A 150 -9.55 12.24 4.03
CA GLY A 150 -9.83 13.09 5.19
C GLY A 150 -10.55 14.37 4.80
N ASP A 151 -11.09 15.07 5.80
CA ASP A 151 -11.86 16.29 5.56
C ASP A 151 -10.97 17.44 5.06
N PRO A 152 -11.52 18.39 4.30
CA PRO A 152 -10.77 19.51 3.71
C PRO A 152 -10.49 20.63 4.74
N TRP A 153 -9.95 20.27 5.91
CA TRP A 153 -9.68 21.19 7.01
C TRP A 153 -8.81 22.38 6.59
N GLY A 154 -9.34 23.59 6.70
CA GLY A 154 -8.59 24.82 6.43
C GLY A 154 -8.22 25.00 4.95
N LEU A 155 -8.92 24.33 4.02
CA LEU A 155 -8.65 24.44 2.59
C LEU A 155 -8.81 25.89 2.10
N ASP A 156 -9.77 26.64 2.62
CA ASP A 156 -10.04 28.04 2.20
C ASP A 156 -8.91 28.99 2.62
N GLY A 157 -8.15 28.67 3.66
CA GLY A 157 -6.98 29.42 4.10
C GLY A 157 -5.63 28.88 3.58
N PHE A 158 -5.64 27.94 2.64
CA PHE A 158 -4.41 27.41 2.03
C PHE A 158 -3.94 28.37 0.92
N PRO A 159 -2.64 28.75 0.77
CA PRO A 159 -1.44 28.13 1.36
C PRO A 159 -0.90 28.82 2.63
N GLU A 160 -1.47 29.91 3.11
CA GLU A 160 -0.87 30.77 4.17
C GLU A 160 -0.56 30.02 5.47
N ARG A 161 -1.34 28.99 5.82
CA ARG A 161 -1.12 28.18 7.03
C ARG A 161 -0.02 27.11 6.91
N VAL A 162 0.33 26.68 5.70
CA VAL A 162 1.30 25.59 5.50
C VAL A 162 2.74 26.08 5.50
N VAL A 163 2.97 27.34 5.16
CA VAL A 163 4.29 27.97 5.10
C VAL A 163 4.93 28.15 6.49
N THR A 164 4.15 28.14 7.56
CA THR A 164 4.64 28.48 8.90
C THR A 164 5.24 27.30 9.69
N GLY A 165 5.16 26.06 9.21
CA GLY A 165 5.76 24.90 9.87
C GLY A 165 5.21 24.58 11.27
N LYS A 166 4.20 25.31 11.75
CA LYS A 166 3.58 25.08 13.04
C LYS A 166 2.55 23.97 12.94
N ARG A 167 2.82 22.83 13.59
CA ARG A 167 1.92 21.70 13.76
C ARG A 167 0.81 21.93 14.81
N ASP A 168 0.49 23.16 15.11
CA ASP A 168 -0.48 23.49 16.17
C ASP A 168 -1.87 23.66 15.54
N GLY A 169 -2.50 22.54 15.23
CA GLY A 169 -3.85 22.50 14.68
C GLY A 169 -4.15 21.17 13.97
N PRO A 170 -5.39 20.96 13.51
CA PRO A 170 -5.70 19.81 12.67
C PRO A 170 -4.74 19.78 11.48
N LEU A 171 -4.29 18.58 11.13
CA LEU A 171 -3.29 18.28 10.10
C LEU A 171 -3.72 18.81 8.72
N GLY A 172 -3.87 20.09 8.49
CA GLY A 172 -4.22 20.70 7.21
C GLY A 172 -5.30 19.98 6.35
N PRO A 173 -5.57 20.41 5.13
CA PRO A 173 -6.53 19.75 4.26
C PRO A 173 -6.14 18.30 3.97
N PHE A 174 -7.13 17.40 3.98
CA PHE A 174 -6.98 16.00 3.62
C PHE A 174 -5.87 15.29 4.41
N PRO A 175 -6.02 15.09 5.75
CA PRO A 175 -4.93 14.60 6.60
C PRO A 175 -4.50 13.15 6.31
N ASP A 176 -5.34 12.32 5.69
CA ASP A 176 -4.97 10.98 5.26
C ASP A 176 -4.03 10.98 4.03
N TRP A 177 -3.82 12.11 3.40
CA TRP A 177 -2.81 12.30 2.37
C TRP A 177 -1.53 12.86 3.00
N ASP A 178 -0.46 12.07 2.97
CA ASP A 178 0.83 12.45 3.52
C ASP A 178 1.35 13.76 2.92
N SER A 179 1.98 14.57 3.76
CA SER A 179 2.57 15.85 3.34
C SER A 179 3.67 15.60 2.30
N SER A 180 3.61 16.34 1.19
CA SER A 180 4.57 16.25 0.10
C SER A 180 4.55 17.52 -0.75
N PRO A 181 5.62 17.81 -1.52
CA PRO A 181 5.60 18.87 -2.52
C PRO A 181 4.43 18.71 -3.50
N THR A 182 4.12 17.48 -3.91
CA THR A 182 2.99 17.15 -4.78
C THR A 182 1.66 17.58 -4.16
N LYS A 183 1.39 17.20 -2.92
CA LYS A 183 0.17 17.63 -2.19
C LYS A 183 0.07 19.15 -2.11
N THR A 184 1.16 19.82 -1.76
CA THR A 184 1.22 21.27 -1.67
C THR A 184 0.90 21.93 -2.99
N TRP A 185 1.48 21.43 -4.08
CA TRP A 185 1.22 21.94 -5.43
C TRP A 185 -0.25 21.79 -5.82
N PHE A 186 -0.84 20.59 -5.64
CA PHE A 186 -2.24 20.33 -5.95
C PHE A 186 -3.18 21.27 -5.19
N LEU A 187 -2.95 21.47 -3.90
CA LEU A 187 -3.79 22.31 -3.08
C LEU A 187 -3.66 23.80 -3.43
N ALA A 188 -2.46 24.25 -3.80
CA ALA A 188 -2.23 25.62 -4.26
C ALA A 188 -2.90 25.92 -5.59
N HIS A 189 -2.94 24.95 -6.51
CA HIS A 189 -3.49 25.08 -7.86
C HIS A 189 -4.93 24.57 -7.99
N ARG A 190 -5.64 24.39 -6.87
CA ARG A 190 -6.98 23.79 -6.85
C ARG A 190 -8.06 24.55 -7.61
N GLN A 191 -7.81 25.82 -7.90
CA GLN A 191 -8.71 26.68 -8.69
C GLN A 191 -8.35 26.72 -10.17
N ASP A 192 -7.21 26.16 -10.57
CA ASP A 192 -6.75 26.18 -11.93
C ASP A 192 -7.51 25.12 -12.74
N ASP A 193 -8.13 25.49 -13.85
CA ASP A 193 -8.91 24.57 -14.68
C ASP A 193 -8.10 23.34 -15.14
N ALA A 194 -6.82 23.54 -15.47
CA ALA A 194 -5.93 22.47 -15.87
C ALA A 194 -5.64 21.45 -14.74
N ALA A 195 -5.67 21.89 -13.48
CA ALA A 195 -5.39 21.04 -12.31
C ALA A 195 -6.64 20.41 -11.70
N LYS A 196 -7.81 21.02 -11.91
CA LYS A 196 -9.08 20.65 -11.26
C LYS A 196 -9.41 19.16 -11.38
N ARG A 197 -9.33 18.61 -12.61
CA ARG A 197 -9.58 17.16 -12.82
C ARG A 197 -8.63 16.28 -12.03
N LEU A 198 -7.34 16.64 -11.96
CA LEU A 198 -6.34 15.87 -11.24
C LEU A 198 -6.58 15.92 -9.72
N ILE A 199 -7.02 17.07 -9.22
CA ILE A 199 -7.37 17.25 -7.82
C ILE A 199 -8.60 16.43 -7.45
N ASP A 200 -9.64 16.41 -8.28
CA ASP A 200 -10.81 15.56 -8.09
C ASP A 200 -10.43 14.08 -8.09
N LEU A 201 -9.53 13.66 -8.97
CA LEU A 201 -8.99 12.29 -8.95
C LEU A 201 -8.18 11.99 -7.69
N ALA A 202 -7.48 12.98 -7.12
CA ALA A 202 -6.67 12.80 -5.92
C ALA A 202 -7.52 12.71 -4.66
N VAL A 203 -8.44 13.65 -4.43
CA VAL A 203 -9.13 13.84 -3.15
C VAL A 203 -10.66 13.82 -3.25
N GLY A 204 -11.23 13.89 -4.45
CA GLY A 204 -12.69 13.90 -4.67
C GLY A 204 -13.40 12.70 -4.04
N ARG A 205 -14.67 12.88 -3.71
CA ARG A 205 -15.52 11.80 -3.20
C ARG A 205 -15.61 10.67 -4.23
N ARG A 206 -15.69 9.44 -3.74
CA ARG A 206 -15.74 8.25 -4.58
C ARG A 206 -17.19 7.76 -4.74
N PRO A 207 -17.55 7.14 -5.86
CA PRO A 207 -18.80 6.38 -5.96
C PRO A 207 -18.78 5.22 -4.94
N ALA A 208 -19.94 4.62 -4.72
CA ALA A 208 -20.05 3.45 -3.82
C ALA A 208 -19.24 2.27 -4.33
N GLU A 209 -19.11 2.14 -5.63
CA GLU A 209 -18.38 1.06 -6.31
C GLU A 209 -17.56 1.62 -7.46
N GLU A 210 -16.35 1.08 -7.61
CA GLU A 210 -15.43 1.41 -8.70
C GLU A 210 -14.93 0.10 -9.31
N LEU A 211 -14.91 0.01 -10.65
CA LEU A 211 -14.34 -1.12 -11.37
C LEU A 211 -13.40 -0.56 -12.45
N TYR A 212 -12.17 -1.04 -12.45
CA TYR A 212 -11.13 -0.67 -13.41
C TYR A 212 -10.70 -1.91 -14.19
N ASP A 213 -10.66 -1.79 -15.51
CA ASP A 213 -10.02 -2.73 -16.42
C ASP A 213 -8.57 -2.28 -16.61
N LEU A 214 -7.65 -2.94 -15.95
CA LEU A 214 -6.26 -2.49 -15.82
C LEU A 214 -5.44 -2.55 -17.13
N ALA A 215 -6.02 -3.09 -18.19
CA ALA A 215 -5.45 -3.01 -19.53
C ALA A 215 -5.88 -1.73 -20.27
N LYS A 216 -6.92 -1.03 -19.79
CA LYS A 216 -7.52 0.13 -20.48
C LYS A 216 -7.53 1.40 -19.63
N ASP A 217 -7.55 1.28 -18.30
CA ASP A 217 -7.69 2.40 -17.35
C ASP A 217 -6.36 2.93 -16.80
#